data_101320b75f562410bd349cc04dc9075a
#
_entry.id   101320b75f562410bd349cc04dc9075a
#
_cell.length_a   1.000
_cell.length_b   1.000
_cell.length_c   1.000
_cell.angle_alpha   90.00
_cell.angle_beta   90.00
_cell.angle_gamma   90.00
#
_symmetry.space_group_name_H-M   'P 1'
#
loop_
_entity.id
_entity.type
_entity.pdbx_description
1 polymer ?
#
loop_
_entity_poly.entity_id
_entity_poly.type
_entity_poly.pdbx_seq_one_letter_code
_entity_poly.pdbx_strand_id
1 'polypeptide(L)'
;MRTIRRVVLLLWVMEEGKFRELLEQNYTWPALYMFKFICPANNEAVAKLEQLFDPEVAELSLRPSSKGNYVSFTAKELMISVDAVIERYRLATDIPGLISL
;
A
#
# COMPACT_ATOMS: atom_id res chain seq x y z
N MET A 1 4.13 11.34 -14.94
CA MET A 1 3.42 10.89 -13.73
C MET A 1 2.25 9.99 -14.05
N ARG A 2 1.31 10.43 -14.89
CA ARG A 2 0.17 9.59 -15.28
C ARG A 2 0.60 8.30 -15.99
N THR A 3 1.62 8.38 -16.86
CA THR A 3 2.12 7.22 -17.60
C THR A 3 2.68 6.18 -16.64
N ILE A 4 3.46 6.61 -15.64
CA ILE A 4 4.03 5.72 -14.63
C ILE A 4 2.93 5.04 -13.83
N ARG A 5 1.91 5.79 -13.41
CA ARG A 5 0.78 5.26 -12.67
C ARG A 5 0.03 4.19 -13.47
N ARG A 6 -0.18 4.41 -14.76
CA ARG A 6 -0.84 3.43 -15.63
C ARG A 6 -0.03 2.15 -15.77
N VAL A 7 1.29 2.29 -15.90
CA VAL A 7 2.18 1.13 -16.00
C VAL A 7 2.12 0.31 -14.70
N VAL A 8 2.19 0.98 -13.54
CA VAL A 8 2.10 0.30 -12.25
C VAL A 8 0.76 -0.42 -12.11
N LEU A 9 -0.35 0.24 -12.47
CA LEU A 9 -1.67 -0.36 -12.40
C LEU A 9 -1.79 -1.57 -13.33
N LEU A 10 -1.25 -1.48 -14.53
CA LEU A 10 -1.28 -2.58 -15.49
C LEU A 10 -0.48 -3.79 -14.97
N LEU A 11 0.71 -3.54 -14.44
CA LEU A 11 1.54 -4.59 -13.86
C LEU A 11 0.84 -5.23 -12.66
N TRP A 12 0.19 -4.42 -11.84
CA TRP A 12 -0.57 -4.91 -10.70
C TRP A 12 -1.68 -5.87 -11.15
N VAL A 13 -2.45 -5.50 -12.17
CA VAL A 13 -3.54 -6.33 -12.67
C VAL A 13 -3.01 -7.64 -13.25
N MET A 14 -1.92 -7.58 -14.02
CA MET A 14 -1.32 -8.74 -14.65
C MET A 14 -0.69 -9.70 -13.63
N GLU A 15 -0.16 -9.17 -12.54
CA GLU A 15 0.55 -9.95 -11.52
C GLU A 15 -0.33 -10.30 -10.31
N GLU A 16 -1.59 -9.89 -10.30
CA GLU A 16 -2.46 -10.09 -9.15
C GLU A 16 -2.59 -11.57 -8.77
N GLY A 17 -2.75 -12.46 -9.75
CA GLY A 17 -2.87 -13.89 -9.49
C GLY A 17 -1.62 -14.45 -8.81
N LYS A 18 -0.46 -14.02 -9.26
CA LYS A 18 0.82 -14.42 -8.70
C LYS A 18 1.01 -13.88 -7.28
N PHE A 19 0.63 -12.63 -7.07
CA PHE A 19 0.70 -12.00 -5.76
C PHE A 19 -0.23 -12.69 -4.77
N ARG A 20 -1.45 -12.99 -5.20
CA ARG A 20 -2.40 -13.74 -4.40
C ARG A 20 -1.84 -15.09 -3.97
N GLU A 21 -1.25 -15.82 -4.89
CA GLU A 21 -0.64 -17.11 -4.63
C GLU A 21 0.47 -17.01 -3.59
N LEU A 22 1.34 -16.00 -3.71
CA LEU A 22 2.41 -15.77 -2.75
C LEU A 22 1.88 -15.48 -1.36
N LEU A 23 0.83 -14.68 -1.26
CA LEU A 23 0.20 -14.37 0.03
C LEU A 23 -0.40 -15.63 0.66
N GLU A 24 -1.04 -16.48 -0.13
CA GLU A 24 -1.63 -17.71 0.36
C GLU A 24 -0.57 -18.71 0.84
N GLN A 25 0.58 -18.74 0.15
CA GLN A 25 1.67 -19.65 0.51
C GLN A 25 2.46 -19.20 1.75
N ASN A 26 2.56 -17.89 1.98
CA ASN A 26 3.43 -17.33 3.02
C ASN A 26 2.72 -16.93 4.30
N TYR A 27 1.40 -16.88 4.30
CA TYR A 27 0.62 -16.45 5.46
C TYR A 27 -0.50 -17.40 5.77
N THR A 28 -0.80 -17.53 7.06
CA THR A 28 -2.01 -18.19 7.55
C THR A 28 -2.93 -17.08 8.06
N TRP A 29 -4.14 -16.98 7.49
CA TRP A 29 -5.07 -15.88 7.78
C TRP A 29 -5.99 -16.21 8.95
N PRO A 30 -6.34 -15.23 9.79
CA PRO A 30 -5.88 -13.84 9.76
C PRO A 30 -4.40 -13.72 10.11
N ALA A 31 -3.74 -12.71 9.51
CA ALA A 31 -2.30 -12.53 9.67
C ALA A 31 -1.96 -11.05 9.83
N LEU A 32 -0.92 -10.78 10.62
CA LEU A 32 -0.36 -9.44 10.71
C LEU A 32 0.41 -9.16 9.42
N TYR A 33 -0.04 -8.16 8.66
CA TYR A 33 0.55 -7.83 7.37
C TYR A 33 1.13 -6.42 7.40
N MET A 34 2.31 -6.25 6.80
CA MET A 34 2.96 -4.95 6.72
C MET A 34 2.83 -4.39 5.31
N PHE A 35 2.10 -3.27 5.19
CA PHE A 35 2.03 -2.48 3.97
C PHE A 35 3.16 -1.48 3.96
N LYS A 36 3.81 -1.31 2.80
CA LYS A 36 4.86 -0.33 2.62
C LYS A 36 4.63 0.47 1.34
N PHE A 37 4.63 1.78 1.48
CA PHE A 37 4.42 2.69 0.35
C PHE A 37 5.44 3.81 0.37
N ILE A 38 5.80 4.30 -0.81
CA ILE A 38 6.51 5.56 -0.97
C ILE A 38 5.51 6.56 -1.51
N CYS A 39 5.27 7.62 -0.75
CA CYS A 39 4.22 8.60 -1.02
C CYS A 39 4.84 9.96 -1.30
N PRO A 40 4.35 10.72 -2.29
CA PRO A 40 4.77 12.11 -2.44
C PRO A 40 4.52 12.89 -1.14
N ALA A 41 5.46 13.75 -0.77
CA ALA A 41 5.41 14.49 0.49
C ALA A 41 4.48 15.72 0.37
N ASN A 42 3.21 15.49 0.04
CA ASN A 42 2.19 16.52 0.05
C ASN A 42 1.03 16.07 0.93
N ASN A 43 0.36 17.03 1.53
CA ASN A 43 -0.68 16.73 2.52
C ASN A 43 -1.85 15.93 1.94
N GLU A 44 -2.20 16.19 0.68
CA GLU A 44 -3.30 15.46 0.04
C GLU A 44 -3.01 14.00 -0.13
N ALA A 45 -1.82 13.67 -0.66
CA ALA A 45 -1.44 12.27 -0.88
C ALA A 45 -1.30 11.52 0.45
N VAL A 46 -0.65 12.13 1.43
CA VAL A 46 -0.49 11.52 2.76
C VAL A 46 -1.84 11.31 3.42
N ALA A 47 -2.73 12.30 3.36
CA ALA A 47 -4.06 12.19 3.95
C ALA A 47 -4.88 11.07 3.30
N LYS A 48 -4.83 10.95 1.98
CA LYS A 48 -5.54 9.89 1.27
C LYS A 48 -5.02 8.51 1.66
N LEU A 49 -3.71 8.38 1.82
CA LEU A 49 -3.11 7.13 2.25
C LEU A 49 -3.49 6.79 3.69
N GLU A 50 -3.45 7.78 4.58
CA GLU A 50 -3.84 7.58 5.97
C GLU A 50 -5.31 7.16 6.12
N GLN A 51 -6.19 7.63 5.23
CA GLN A 51 -7.61 7.28 5.24
C GLN A 51 -7.85 5.80 4.94
N LEU A 52 -6.90 5.12 4.35
CA LEU A 52 -7.02 3.69 4.07
C LEU A 52 -6.78 2.83 5.32
N PHE A 53 -6.30 3.44 6.39
CA PHE A 53 -5.94 2.72 7.61
C PHE A 53 -6.56 3.38 8.82
N ASP A 54 -7.00 2.55 9.78
CA ASP A 54 -7.52 3.03 11.06
C ASP A 54 -6.37 2.97 12.08
N PRO A 55 -5.93 4.12 12.62
CA PRO A 55 -4.83 4.14 13.58
C PRO A 55 -5.14 3.42 14.90
N GLU A 56 -6.40 3.11 15.17
CA GLU A 56 -6.76 2.34 16.36
C GLU A 56 -6.46 0.85 16.19
N VAL A 57 -6.42 0.35 14.94
CA VAL A 57 -6.17 -1.07 14.66
C VAL A 57 -4.91 -1.31 13.86
N ALA A 58 -4.35 -0.28 13.24
CA ALA A 58 -3.13 -0.37 12.45
C ALA A 58 -2.00 0.42 13.11
N GLU A 59 -0.81 -0.15 13.12
CA GLU A 59 0.39 0.55 13.57
C GLU A 59 0.98 1.30 12.39
N LEU A 60 0.94 2.63 12.43
CA LEU A 60 1.38 3.49 11.33
C LEU A 60 2.72 4.13 11.65
N SER A 61 3.58 4.23 10.63
CA SER A 61 4.87 4.89 10.74
C SER A 61 5.15 5.67 9.47
N LEU A 62 5.52 6.94 9.61
CA LEU A 62 5.85 7.81 8.49
C LEU A 62 7.28 8.33 8.69
N ARG A 63 8.08 8.25 7.62
CA ARG A 63 9.45 8.73 7.65
C ARG A 63 9.72 9.56 6.40
N PRO A 64 10.02 10.87 6.54
CA PRO A 64 10.38 11.69 5.38
C PRO A 64 11.70 11.24 4.78
N SER A 65 11.82 11.38 3.45
CA SER A 65 13.08 11.14 2.76
C SER A 65 14.08 12.25 3.12
N SER A 66 15.36 12.00 2.85
CA SER A 66 16.43 12.96 3.18
C SER A 66 16.24 14.32 2.51
N LYS A 67 15.66 14.36 1.31
CA LYS A 67 15.40 15.61 0.59
C LYS A 67 13.98 16.16 0.81
N GLY A 68 13.15 15.44 1.56
CA GLY A 68 11.80 15.90 1.87
C GLY A 68 10.78 15.79 0.75
N ASN A 69 11.11 15.15 -0.38
CA ASN A 69 10.20 15.01 -1.52
C ASN A 69 9.22 13.85 -1.37
N TYR A 70 9.56 12.87 -0.55
CA TYR A 70 8.77 11.65 -0.36
C TYR A 70 8.66 11.30 1.11
N VAL A 71 7.63 10.50 1.41
CA VAL A 71 7.42 9.94 2.73
C VAL A 71 7.34 8.42 2.59
N SER A 72 8.11 7.71 3.39
CA SER A 72 7.98 6.27 3.52
C SER A 72 6.87 5.99 4.52
N PHE A 73 5.81 5.32 4.07
CA PHE A 73 4.64 5.01 4.90
C PHE A 73 4.59 3.51 5.14
N THR A 74 4.57 3.13 6.40
CA THR A 74 4.47 1.72 6.80
C THR A 74 3.23 1.54 7.67
N ALA A 75 2.43 0.52 7.36
CA ALA A 75 1.24 0.18 8.14
C ALA A 75 1.23 -1.31 8.44
N LYS A 76 1.20 -1.66 9.71
CA LYS A 76 1.01 -3.05 10.17
C LYS A 76 -0.41 -3.21 10.66
N GLU A 77 -1.11 -4.17 10.11
CA GLU A 77 -2.51 -4.40 10.49
C GLU A 77 -2.83 -5.89 10.40
N LEU A 78 -3.63 -6.37 11.35
CA LEU A 78 -4.15 -7.73 11.29
C LEU A 78 -5.18 -7.81 10.18
N MET A 79 -4.84 -8.53 9.11
CA MET A 79 -5.71 -8.68 7.93
C MET A 79 -6.42 -10.03 7.98
N ILE A 80 -7.69 -10.02 7.63
CA ILE A 80 -8.51 -11.23 7.77
C ILE A 80 -8.33 -12.22 6.62
N SER A 81 -7.90 -11.73 5.45
CA SER A 81 -7.81 -12.58 4.26
C SER A 81 -6.90 -11.97 3.21
N VAL A 82 -6.54 -12.79 2.23
CA VAL A 82 -5.82 -12.35 1.02
C VAL A 82 -6.63 -11.29 0.29
N ASP A 83 -7.94 -11.48 0.17
CA ASP A 83 -8.81 -10.52 -0.52
C ASP A 83 -8.78 -9.15 0.13
N ALA A 84 -8.75 -9.10 1.46
CA ALA A 84 -8.67 -7.83 2.19
C ALA A 84 -7.36 -7.10 1.90
N VAL A 85 -6.24 -7.81 1.81
CA VAL A 85 -4.95 -7.23 1.47
C VAL A 85 -4.96 -6.66 0.05
N ILE A 86 -5.43 -7.45 -0.89
CA ILE A 86 -5.48 -7.05 -2.31
C ILE A 86 -6.38 -5.82 -2.49
N GLU A 87 -7.53 -5.80 -1.83
CA GLU A 87 -8.44 -4.66 -1.90
C GLU A 87 -7.77 -3.38 -1.37
N ARG A 88 -7.00 -3.48 -0.30
CA ARG A 88 -6.29 -2.32 0.24
C ARG A 88 -5.29 -1.77 -0.78
N TYR A 89 -4.55 -2.63 -1.49
CA TYR A 89 -3.65 -2.19 -2.54
C TYR A 89 -4.39 -1.55 -3.71
N ARG A 90 -5.55 -2.08 -4.09
CA ARG A 90 -6.37 -1.49 -5.16
C ARG A 90 -6.80 -0.07 -4.82
N LEU A 91 -7.25 0.14 -3.60
CA LEU A 91 -7.64 1.48 -3.14
C LEU A 91 -6.44 2.44 -3.16
N ALA A 92 -5.26 1.94 -2.81
CA ALA A 92 -4.05 2.75 -2.82
C ALA A 92 -3.62 3.18 -4.22
N THR A 93 -3.95 2.41 -5.25
CA THR A 93 -3.56 2.76 -6.64
C THR A 93 -4.19 4.05 -7.12
N ASP A 94 -5.26 4.53 -6.48
CA ASP A 94 -5.90 5.79 -6.85
C ASP A 94 -5.15 7.03 -6.36
N ILE A 95 -4.15 6.84 -5.52
CA ILE A 95 -3.36 7.98 -5.01
C ILE A 95 -2.27 8.33 -6.01
N PRO A 96 -2.28 9.56 -6.58
CA PRO A 96 -1.29 9.95 -7.57
C PRO A 96 0.14 9.91 -7.03
N GLY A 97 1.05 9.29 -7.79
CA GLY A 97 2.46 9.24 -7.46
C GLY A 97 2.84 8.22 -6.41
N LEU A 98 1.90 7.44 -5.91
CA LEU A 98 2.17 6.41 -4.90
C LEU A 98 2.91 5.23 -5.51
N ILE A 99 3.90 4.73 -4.78
CA ILE A 99 4.63 3.52 -5.14
C ILE A 99 4.44 2.49 -4.03
N SER A 100 3.99 1.30 -4.40
CA SER A 100 3.85 0.17 -3.47
C SER A 100 5.13 -0.67 -3.46
N LEU A 101 5.56 -1.04 -2.30
CA LEU A 101 6.74 -1.88 -2.14
C LEU A 101 6.40 -3.28 -1.65
#